data_e4b3c3a319d7f98df506850b4712f404
#
_entry.id   e4b3c3a319d7f98df506850b4712f404
#
_cell.length_a   1.000
_cell.length_b   1.000
_cell.length_c   1.000
_cell.angle_alpha   90.00
_cell.angle_beta   90.00
_cell.angle_gamma   90.00
#
_symmetry.space_group_name_H-M   'P 1'
#
loop_
_entity.id
_entity.type
_entity.pdbx_description
1 polymer ?
#
loop_
_entity_poly.entity_id
_entity_poly.type
_entity_poly.pdbx_seq_one_letter_code
_entity_poly.pdbx_strand_id
1 'polypeptide(L)'
;MHFGGKIVLTAVAAAFALTLGNSPVAVAAPKEIHIDWATYNPVSMVLKEKRLLENEFSKDGISIVWVQTLGSNKALEFLNAGSIDFGSTAGSAALVSKINGNPIKSIYVYSRPEWTALVTTKDSNIQKIADLKGRRVAVTRGTDPHIFLVRALQSVGLTEKDIVPVLLQHPDGKTALIRGDVDAWAGLDPMMAQAELQEGARLFYRNRDANTWGILNVREPFAQENPDLVRRVLAVYEEARKFSLANYDELKRIFIAATRLPENVVDKQLKDRTELTHNRIGAPQRESILAAGLALQQAGVVPANVAVAAVVDDLIDDHFLPVSN
;
A
#
# COMPACT_ATOMS: atom_id res chain seq x y z
N MET A 1 73.07 24.59 66.59
CA MET A 1 71.93 25.40 66.23
C MET A 1 71.66 25.24 64.72
N HIS A 2 70.76 24.42 64.36
CA HIS A 2 70.38 24.21 62.95
C HIS A 2 68.84 24.34 62.81
N PHE A 3 68.39 25.39 62.17
CA PHE A 3 67.02 25.55 61.83
C PHE A 3 66.71 24.90 60.44
N GLY A 4 65.86 23.90 60.43
CA GLY A 4 65.37 23.27 59.20
C GLY A 4 64.04 23.80 58.87
N GLY A 5 63.99 24.57 57.81
CA GLY A 5 62.69 25.01 57.24
C GLY A 5 62.07 23.97 56.31
N LYS A 6 60.84 23.55 56.60
CA LYS A 6 60.03 22.69 55.72
C LYS A 6 59.23 23.55 54.75
N ILE A 7 59.50 23.41 53.47
CA ILE A 7 58.70 23.99 52.39
C ILE A 7 57.56 23.01 52.11
N VAL A 8 56.31 23.50 52.28
CA VAL A 8 55.09 22.75 51.88
C VAL A 8 54.73 23.23 50.47
N LEU A 9 54.87 22.33 49.49
CA LEU A 9 54.36 22.53 48.14
C LEU A 9 52.89 22.12 48.12
N THR A 10 52.00 23.13 47.91
CA THR A 10 50.58 22.90 47.67
C THR A 10 50.38 22.70 46.16
N ALA A 11 50.08 21.47 45.75
CA ALA A 11 49.69 21.17 44.34
C ALA A 11 48.20 21.51 44.13
N VAL A 12 47.90 22.49 43.30
CA VAL A 12 46.55 22.78 42.84
C VAL A 12 46.29 21.92 41.63
N ALA A 13 45.46 20.89 41.76
CA ALA A 13 44.99 20.10 40.66
C ALA A 13 43.75 20.78 40.02
N ALA A 14 43.95 21.40 38.86
CA ALA A 14 42.86 21.91 38.06
C ALA A 14 42.17 20.76 37.31
N ALA A 15 40.99 20.34 37.75
CA ALA A 15 40.17 19.36 37.04
C ALA A 15 39.45 20.06 35.83
N PHE A 16 39.97 19.80 34.65
CA PHE A 16 39.29 20.18 33.40
C PHE A 16 38.16 19.15 33.13
N ALA A 17 36.93 19.49 33.44
CA ALA A 17 35.77 18.72 33.06
C ALA A 17 35.54 18.93 31.57
N LEU A 18 35.94 17.97 30.72
CA LEU A 18 35.49 17.89 29.32
C LEU A 18 34.01 17.51 29.30
N THR A 19 33.15 18.51 29.10
CA THR A 19 31.78 18.28 28.68
C THR A 19 31.81 17.84 27.23
N LEU A 20 31.76 16.51 27.00
CA LEU A 20 31.44 15.94 25.69
C LEU A 20 29.98 16.29 25.39
N GLY A 21 29.80 17.43 24.68
CA GLY A 21 28.52 17.77 24.10
C GLY A 21 28.15 16.68 23.08
N ASN A 22 27.14 15.88 23.38
CA ASN A 22 26.45 15.06 22.40
C ASN A 22 25.77 16.00 21.40
N SER A 23 26.48 16.46 20.39
CA SER A 23 25.84 17.07 19.21
C SER A 23 25.07 15.94 18.51
N PRO A 24 23.76 16.10 18.26
CA PRO A 24 23.05 15.13 17.45
C PRO A 24 23.76 15.04 16.10
N VAL A 25 24.16 13.86 15.71
CA VAL A 25 24.66 13.60 14.36
C VAL A 25 23.51 13.91 13.43
N ALA A 26 23.62 15.02 12.72
CA ALA A 26 22.66 15.35 11.68
C ALA A 26 22.76 14.25 10.60
N VAL A 27 21.73 13.42 10.52
CA VAL A 27 21.59 12.45 9.42
C VAL A 27 21.49 13.29 8.15
N ALA A 28 22.41 13.07 7.21
CA ALA A 28 22.38 13.80 5.94
C ALA A 28 21.08 13.44 5.22
N ALA A 29 20.40 14.45 4.67
CA ALA A 29 19.20 14.21 3.87
C ALA A 29 19.50 13.23 2.74
N PRO A 30 18.57 12.32 2.41
CA PRO A 30 18.76 11.35 1.33
C PRO A 30 18.91 12.09 0.00
N LYS A 31 19.72 11.53 -0.91
CA LYS A 31 19.86 12.07 -2.27
C LYS A 31 18.72 11.69 -3.19
N GLU A 32 17.97 10.65 -2.83
CA GLU A 32 16.89 10.08 -3.61
C GLU A 32 15.73 9.70 -2.70
N ILE A 33 14.52 9.86 -3.22
CA ILE A 33 13.29 9.29 -2.64
C ILE A 33 12.77 8.28 -3.66
N HIS A 34 12.64 7.03 -3.23
CA HIS A 34 12.13 5.94 -4.04
C HIS A 34 10.65 5.73 -3.73
N ILE A 35 9.79 5.84 -4.74
CA ILE A 35 8.34 5.77 -4.58
C ILE A 35 7.71 4.94 -5.70
N ASP A 36 6.66 4.20 -5.39
CA ASP A 36 5.95 3.46 -6.41
C ASP A 36 4.92 4.31 -7.18
N TRP A 37 4.58 3.82 -8.37
CA TRP A 37 3.37 4.20 -9.08
C TRP A 37 2.65 2.95 -9.57
N ALA A 38 1.31 3.01 -9.62
CA ALA A 38 0.51 1.84 -9.95
C ALA A 38 -0.80 2.23 -10.63
N THR A 39 -1.29 1.36 -11.53
CA THR A 39 -2.58 1.58 -12.20
C THR A 39 -3.78 1.46 -11.27
N TYR A 40 -3.63 0.81 -10.13
CA TYR A 40 -4.63 0.78 -9.06
C TYR A 40 -4.55 1.98 -8.10
N ASN A 41 -3.54 2.85 -8.26
CA ASN A 41 -3.43 4.14 -7.58
C ASN A 41 -3.37 5.28 -8.61
N PRO A 42 -4.52 5.79 -9.09
CA PRO A 42 -4.55 6.82 -10.13
C PRO A 42 -3.88 8.14 -9.69
N VAL A 43 -3.86 8.45 -8.40
CA VAL A 43 -3.17 9.65 -7.88
C VAL A 43 -1.67 9.58 -8.11
N SER A 44 -1.05 8.40 -7.95
CA SER A 44 0.39 8.21 -8.22
C SER A 44 0.76 8.46 -9.69
N MET A 45 -0.16 8.18 -10.59
CA MET A 45 0.04 8.43 -12.03
C MET A 45 0.03 9.94 -12.34
N VAL A 46 -0.84 10.71 -11.70
CA VAL A 46 -0.85 12.18 -11.79
C VAL A 46 0.41 12.78 -11.20
N LEU A 47 0.82 12.32 -10.02
CA LEU A 47 2.08 12.74 -9.37
C LEU A 47 3.26 12.60 -10.32
N LYS A 48 3.40 11.42 -10.93
CA LYS A 48 4.51 11.08 -11.83
C LYS A 48 4.45 11.88 -13.12
N GLU A 49 3.30 11.89 -13.82
CA GLU A 49 3.15 12.56 -15.11
C GLU A 49 3.37 14.08 -15.00
N LYS A 50 2.86 14.69 -13.94
CA LYS A 50 3.00 16.13 -13.71
C LYS A 50 4.31 16.50 -13.00
N ARG A 51 5.15 15.52 -12.65
CA ARG A 51 6.43 15.70 -11.97
C ARG A 51 6.31 16.52 -10.68
N LEU A 52 5.25 16.29 -9.92
CA LEU A 52 4.96 17.12 -8.75
C LEU A 52 6.00 16.93 -7.63
N LEU A 53 6.44 15.70 -7.39
CA LEU A 53 7.49 15.41 -6.40
C LEU A 53 8.85 15.92 -6.85
N GLU A 54 9.21 15.77 -8.12
CA GLU A 54 10.47 16.30 -8.66
C GLU A 54 10.52 17.84 -8.51
N ASN A 55 9.40 18.52 -8.78
CA ASN A 55 9.31 19.98 -8.61
C ASN A 55 9.46 20.38 -7.15
N GLU A 56 8.84 19.67 -6.22
CA GLU A 56 8.93 19.92 -4.79
C GLU A 56 10.36 19.76 -4.27
N PHE A 57 11.04 18.69 -4.66
CA PHE A 57 12.32 18.30 -4.08
C PHE A 57 13.56 18.79 -4.86
N SER A 58 13.37 19.40 -6.03
CA SER A 58 14.46 19.88 -6.89
C SER A 58 15.40 20.87 -6.19
N LYS A 59 14.87 21.78 -5.37
CA LYS A 59 15.64 22.79 -4.63
C LYS A 59 16.52 22.19 -3.53
N ASP A 60 16.16 21.02 -3.04
CA ASP A 60 16.94 20.29 -2.03
C ASP A 60 17.99 19.36 -2.66
N GLY A 61 18.02 19.28 -3.99
CA GLY A 61 18.90 18.37 -4.72
C GLY A 61 18.52 16.89 -4.54
N ILE A 62 17.26 16.60 -4.16
CA ILE A 62 16.74 15.23 -3.98
C ILE A 62 16.08 14.79 -5.27
N SER A 63 16.51 13.65 -5.81
CA SER A 63 15.93 13.01 -6.99
C SER A 63 14.76 12.10 -6.61
N ILE A 64 13.78 11.97 -7.51
CA ILE A 64 12.66 11.03 -7.34
C ILE A 64 12.87 9.83 -8.27
N VAL A 65 12.88 8.64 -7.67
CA VAL A 65 13.01 7.37 -8.40
C VAL A 65 11.67 6.65 -8.38
N TRP A 66 11.07 6.52 -9.57
CA TRP A 66 9.77 5.88 -9.74
C TRP A 66 9.89 4.39 -10.04
N VAL A 67 9.19 3.57 -9.27
CA VAL A 67 9.12 2.12 -9.46
C VAL A 67 7.68 1.70 -9.76
N GLN A 68 7.44 0.97 -10.85
CA GLN A 68 6.12 0.44 -11.14
C GLN A 68 5.84 -0.79 -10.31
N THR A 69 4.67 -0.83 -9.65
CA THR A 69 4.17 -2.01 -8.94
C THR A 69 2.89 -2.54 -9.58
N LEU A 70 2.79 -3.88 -9.69
CA LEU A 70 1.66 -4.55 -10.32
C LEU A 70 0.60 -5.05 -9.34
N GLY A 71 0.78 -4.77 -8.06
CA GLY A 71 -0.10 -5.17 -6.96
C GLY A 71 0.55 -4.93 -5.61
N SER A 72 -0.24 -4.94 -4.54
CA SER A 72 0.24 -4.73 -3.17
C SER A 72 1.39 -5.65 -2.77
N ASN A 73 1.41 -6.90 -3.27
CA ASN A 73 2.48 -7.86 -2.99
C ASN A 73 3.85 -7.34 -3.44
N LYS A 74 3.94 -6.72 -4.64
CA LYS A 74 5.20 -6.16 -5.13
C LYS A 74 5.60 -4.87 -4.42
N ALA A 75 4.65 -4.00 -4.12
CA ALA A 75 4.93 -2.81 -3.32
C ALA A 75 5.47 -3.18 -1.93
N LEU A 76 4.87 -4.17 -1.26
CA LEU A 76 5.30 -4.64 0.07
C LEU A 76 6.65 -5.37 0.03
N GLU A 77 6.92 -6.14 -1.01
CA GLU A 77 8.22 -6.75 -1.25
C GLU A 77 9.33 -5.68 -1.36
N PHE A 78 9.10 -4.64 -2.16
CA PHE A 78 10.06 -3.55 -2.36
C PHE A 78 10.24 -2.67 -1.11
N LEU A 79 9.16 -2.40 -0.35
CA LEU A 79 9.25 -1.73 0.95
C LEU A 79 10.08 -2.54 1.94
N ASN A 80 9.84 -3.86 2.03
CA ASN A 80 10.60 -4.74 2.92
C ASN A 80 12.07 -4.85 2.55
N ALA A 81 12.38 -4.83 1.25
CA ALA A 81 13.75 -4.86 0.74
C ALA A 81 14.46 -3.48 0.82
N GLY A 82 13.76 -2.42 1.20
CA GLY A 82 14.29 -1.05 1.18
C GLY A 82 14.52 -0.50 -0.22
N SER A 83 13.94 -1.13 -1.25
CA SER A 83 14.05 -0.69 -2.66
C SER A 83 13.13 0.48 -2.99
N ILE A 84 12.08 0.69 -2.19
CA ILE A 84 11.25 1.90 -2.19
C ILE A 84 11.04 2.39 -0.76
N ASP A 85 10.84 3.70 -0.60
CA ASP A 85 10.53 4.35 0.69
C ASP A 85 9.02 4.48 0.88
N PHE A 86 8.29 4.69 -0.21
CA PHE A 86 6.82 4.82 -0.21
C PHE A 86 6.20 3.82 -1.18
N GLY A 87 5.13 3.15 -0.76
CA GLY A 87 4.46 2.13 -1.57
C GLY A 87 2.95 2.10 -1.41
N SER A 88 2.26 1.94 -2.54
CA SER A 88 0.80 1.89 -2.65
C SER A 88 0.29 0.48 -2.42
N THR A 89 -0.62 0.29 -1.45
CA THR A 89 -1.18 -1.05 -1.16
C THR A 89 -2.66 -0.98 -0.79
N ALA A 90 -3.28 -2.14 -0.67
CA ALA A 90 -4.50 -2.30 0.10
C ALA A 90 -4.17 -2.38 1.61
N GLY A 91 -5.06 -1.87 2.45
CA GLY A 91 -4.85 -1.88 3.90
C GLY A 91 -4.74 -3.29 4.49
N SER A 92 -5.52 -4.25 4.00
CA SER A 92 -5.45 -5.64 4.44
C SER A 92 -4.11 -6.32 4.08
N ALA A 93 -3.58 -6.01 2.89
CA ALA A 93 -2.28 -6.52 2.46
C ALA A 93 -1.14 -5.92 3.30
N ALA A 94 -1.21 -4.61 3.61
CA ALA A 94 -0.27 -3.94 4.52
C ALA A 94 -0.27 -4.60 5.90
N LEU A 95 -1.46 -4.91 6.46
CA LEU A 95 -1.59 -5.59 7.75
C LEU A 95 -0.89 -6.96 7.74
N VAL A 96 -1.16 -7.80 6.74
CA VAL A 96 -0.52 -9.13 6.64
C VAL A 96 1.00 -9.00 6.54
N SER A 97 1.48 -8.02 5.78
CA SER A 97 2.91 -7.75 5.64
C SER A 97 3.54 -7.29 6.97
N LYS A 98 2.84 -6.41 7.72
CA LYS A 98 3.26 -5.96 9.05
C LYS A 98 3.32 -7.12 10.05
N ILE A 99 2.32 -8.00 10.06
CA ILE A 99 2.31 -9.22 10.88
C ILE A 99 3.54 -10.10 10.58
N ASN A 100 3.97 -10.14 9.32
CA ASN A 100 5.15 -10.88 8.89
C ASN A 100 6.48 -10.12 9.10
N GLY A 101 6.46 -9.00 9.81
CA GLY A 101 7.66 -8.27 10.24
C GLY A 101 8.14 -7.18 9.28
N ASN A 102 7.38 -6.81 8.24
CA ASN A 102 7.74 -5.70 7.38
C ASN A 102 7.65 -4.37 8.16
N PRO A 103 8.74 -3.59 8.29
CA PRO A 103 8.77 -2.35 9.08
C PRO A 103 8.15 -1.18 8.30
N ILE A 104 6.82 -1.14 8.23
CA ILE A 104 6.05 -0.12 7.51
C ILE A 104 5.02 0.57 8.41
N LYS A 105 4.67 1.80 8.04
CA LYS A 105 3.52 2.55 8.56
C LYS A 105 2.58 2.92 7.42
N SER A 106 1.29 2.79 7.66
CA SER A 106 0.21 3.26 6.77
C SER A 106 -0.13 4.69 7.15
N ILE A 107 0.13 5.65 6.24
CA ILE A 107 0.17 7.08 6.56
C ILE A 107 -0.85 7.94 5.82
N TYR A 108 -1.47 7.43 4.74
CA TYR A 108 -2.37 8.21 3.90
C TYR A 108 -3.35 7.31 3.15
N VAL A 109 -4.54 7.84 2.83
CA VAL A 109 -5.54 7.19 1.99
C VAL A 109 -5.54 7.85 0.62
N TYR A 110 -5.23 7.10 -0.43
CA TYR A 110 -5.29 7.64 -1.79
C TYR A 110 -6.61 7.32 -2.49
N SER A 111 -7.35 6.26 -2.07
CA SER A 111 -8.67 5.94 -2.63
C SER A 111 -9.51 5.04 -1.73
N ARG A 112 -10.84 5.05 -1.98
CA ARG A 112 -11.78 4.00 -1.56
C ARG A 112 -12.25 3.27 -2.80
N PRO A 113 -11.63 2.15 -3.16
CA PRO A 113 -11.95 1.45 -4.40
C PRO A 113 -13.02 0.36 -4.23
N GLU A 114 -13.61 -0.04 -5.36
CA GLU A 114 -14.22 -1.35 -5.55
C GLU A 114 -13.40 -2.12 -6.61
N TRP A 115 -12.13 -2.28 -6.36
CA TRP A 115 -11.14 -2.75 -7.33
C TRP A 115 -11.05 -4.26 -7.47
N THR A 116 -11.77 -5.04 -6.64
CA THR A 116 -11.74 -6.50 -6.72
C THR A 116 -13.14 -7.11 -6.73
N ALA A 117 -13.28 -8.17 -7.50
CA ALA A 117 -14.42 -9.07 -7.55
C ALA A 117 -13.97 -10.48 -7.93
N LEU A 118 -14.83 -11.49 -7.75
CA LEU A 118 -14.61 -12.82 -8.33
C LEU A 118 -15.18 -12.86 -9.74
N VAL A 119 -14.35 -13.23 -10.69
CA VAL A 119 -14.58 -13.13 -12.13
C VAL A 119 -14.57 -14.51 -12.76
N THR A 120 -15.47 -14.74 -13.71
CA THR A 120 -15.52 -15.94 -14.54
C THR A 120 -15.83 -15.57 -15.99
N THR A 121 -15.69 -16.49 -16.93
CA THR A 121 -16.03 -16.28 -18.33
C THR A 121 -17.57 -16.17 -18.53
N LYS A 122 -17.99 -15.57 -19.63
CA LYS A 122 -19.43 -15.37 -19.96
C LYS A 122 -20.23 -16.66 -19.97
N ASP A 123 -19.63 -17.75 -20.49
CA ASP A 123 -20.28 -19.04 -20.70
C ASP A 123 -20.09 -20.02 -19.52
N SER A 124 -19.43 -19.57 -18.43
CA SER A 124 -19.19 -20.39 -17.25
C SER A 124 -20.47 -20.71 -16.50
N ASN A 125 -20.55 -21.91 -15.96
CA ASN A 125 -21.62 -22.35 -15.05
C ASN A 125 -21.45 -21.88 -13.61
N ILE A 126 -20.36 -21.19 -13.26
CA ILE A 126 -20.14 -20.61 -11.95
C ILE A 126 -21.06 -19.40 -11.78
N GLN A 127 -21.99 -19.46 -10.83
CA GLN A 127 -22.97 -18.39 -10.54
C GLN A 127 -22.79 -17.81 -9.14
N LYS A 128 -22.23 -18.55 -8.20
CA LYS A 128 -22.07 -18.19 -6.78
C LYS A 128 -20.76 -18.75 -6.23
N ILE A 129 -20.36 -18.26 -5.06
CA ILE A 129 -19.08 -18.62 -4.42
C ILE A 129 -18.99 -20.14 -4.19
N ALA A 130 -20.09 -20.80 -3.78
CA ALA A 130 -20.09 -22.24 -3.53
C ALA A 130 -19.73 -23.08 -4.78
N ASP A 131 -19.94 -22.57 -6.00
CA ASP A 131 -19.61 -23.23 -7.24
C ASP A 131 -18.07 -23.28 -7.50
N LEU A 132 -17.29 -22.58 -6.69
CA LEU A 132 -15.82 -22.62 -6.75
C LEU A 132 -15.22 -23.92 -6.22
N LYS A 133 -15.99 -24.73 -5.49
CA LYS A 133 -15.47 -25.99 -4.94
C LYS A 133 -14.86 -26.88 -6.02
N GLY A 134 -13.58 -27.25 -5.84
CA GLY A 134 -12.81 -28.05 -6.82
C GLY A 134 -12.36 -27.29 -8.07
N ARG A 135 -12.67 -26.00 -8.20
CA ARG A 135 -12.31 -25.17 -9.38
C ARG A 135 -10.91 -24.61 -9.29
N ARG A 136 -10.28 -24.40 -10.44
CA ARG A 136 -9.01 -23.67 -10.57
C ARG A 136 -9.31 -22.18 -10.49
N VAL A 137 -8.73 -21.52 -9.49
CA VAL A 137 -8.96 -20.08 -9.27
C VAL A 137 -7.63 -19.34 -9.32
N ALA A 138 -7.46 -18.48 -10.31
CA ALA A 138 -6.28 -17.62 -10.38
C ALA A 138 -6.34 -16.56 -9.28
N VAL A 139 -5.24 -16.36 -8.57
CA VAL A 139 -5.14 -15.39 -7.48
C VAL A 139 -3.71 -14.90 -7.30
N THR A 140 -3.54 -13.61 -6.99
CA THR A 140 -2.25 -13.03 -6.62
C THR A 140 -2.14 -12.99 -5.10
N ARG A 141 -1.35 -13.90 -4.54
CA ARG A 141 -1.18 -14.01 -3.09
C ARG A 141 -0.58 -12.72 -2.50
N GLY A 142 -1.05 -12.33 -1.30
CA GLY A 142 -0.57 -11.12 -0.61
C GLY A 142 -1.16 -9.82 -1.14
N THR A 143 -2.32 -9.88 -1.83
CA THR A 143 -3.06 -8.73 -2.35
C THR A 143 -4.49 -8.71 -1.81
N ASP A 144 -5.20 -7.58 -1.95
CA ASP A 144 -6.61 -7.48 -1.57
C ASP A 144 -7.51 -8.51 -2.28
N PRO A 145 -7.35 -8.79 -3.60
CA PRO A 145 -8.05 -9.89 -4.27
C PRO A 145 -7.87 -11.25 -3.62
N HIS A 146 -6.70 -11.58 -3.11
CA HIS A 146 -6.49 -12.82 -2.35
C HIS A 146 -7.30 -12.83 -1.06
N ILE A 147 -7.24 -11.75 -0.30
CA ILE A 147 -7.95 -11.60 0.97
C ILE A 147 -9.46 -11.59 0.74
N PHE A 148 -9.91 -10.94 -0.32
CA PHE A 148 -11.30 -10.95 -0.77
C PHE A 148 -11.79 -12.36 -1.10
N LEU A 149 -11.00 -13.16 -1.84
CA LEU A 149 -11.31 -14.55 -2.14
C LEU A 149 -11.43 -15.39 -0.86
N VAL A 150 -10.48 -15.27 0.07
CA VAL A 150 -10.52 -16.00 1.35
C VAL A 150 -11.79 -15.67 2.12
N ARG A 151 -12.15 -14.40 2.24
CA ARG A 151 -13.38 -13.96 2.92
C ARG A 151 -14.65 -14.45 2.22
N ALA A 152 -14.66 -14.42 0.89
CA ALA A 152 -15.76 -14.95 0.10
C ALA A 152 -15.96 -16.45 0.33
N LEU A 153 -14.91 -17.25 0.25
CA LEU A 153 -14.96 -18.68 0.55
C LEU A 153 -15.49 -18.97 1.94
N GLN A 154 -14.99 -18.27 2.96
CA GLN A 154 -15.46 -18.41 4.34
C GLN A 154 -16.94 -18.13 4.51
N SER A 155 -17.50 -17.15 3.80
CA SER A 155 -18.92 -16.78 3.90
C SER A 155 -19.87 -17.91 3.51
N VAL A 156 -19.36 -18.93 2.81
CA VAL A 156 -20.10 -20.14 2.39
C VAL A 156 -19.55 -21.44 2.98
N GLY A 157 -18.70 -21.33 4.01
CA GLY A 157 -18.12 -22.49 4.70
C GLY A 157 -17.01 -23.21 3.93
N LEU A 158 -16.43 -22.57 2.90
CA LEU A 158 -15.29 -23.06 2.13
C LEU A 158 -13.98 -22.41 2.60
N THR A 159 -12.88 -23.04 2.22
CA THR A 159 -11.51 -22.57 2.45
C THR A 159 -10.70 -22.65 1.16
N GLU A 160 -9.46 -22.13 1.16
CA GLU A 160 -8.55 -22.31 0.01
C GLU A 160 -8.23 -23.79 -0.30
N LYS A 161 -8.42 -24.70 0.65
CA LYS A 161 -8.25 -26.16 0.44
C LYS A 161 -9.37 -26.78 -0.38
N ASP A 162 -10.51 -26.12 -0.47
CA ASP A 162 -11.67 -26.59 -1.24
C ASP A 162 -11.63 -26.15 -2.70
N ILE A 163 -10.65 -25.36 -3.11
CA ILE A 163 -10.38 -24.93 -4.48
C ILE A 163 -8.98 -25.36 -4.92
N VAL A 164 -8.63 -25.12 -6.19
CA VAL A 164 -7.28 -25.28 -6.71
C VAL A 164 -6.73 -23.89 -7.00
N PRO A 165 -6.00 -23.24 -6.05
CA PRO A 165 -5.46 -21.91 -6.27
C PRO A 165 -4.31 -21.94 -7.28
N VAL A 166 -4.39 -21.11 -8.31
CA VAL A 166 -3.35 -20.90 -9.31
C VAL A 166 -2.70 -19.55 -9.06
N LEU A 167 -1.47 -19.57 -8.56
CA LEU A 167 -0.78 -18.34 -8.11
C LEU A 167 -0.16 -17.62 -9.30
N LEU A 168 -0.79 -16.53 -9.72
CA LEU A 168 -0.40 -15.71 -10.87
C LEU A 168 -0.44 -14.22 -10.49
N GLN A 169 0.36 -13.39 -11.17
CA GLN A 169 0.17 -11.94 -11.12
C GLN A 169 -1.15 -11.56 -11.82
N HIS A 170 -1.71 -10.40 -11.49
CA HIS A 170 -3.03 -9.99 -11.97
C HIS A 170 -3.17 -10.00 -13.50
N PRO A 171 -2.20 -9.50 -14.30
CA PRO A 171 -2.30 -9.59 -15.76
C PRO A 171 -2.34 -11.03 -16.28
N ASP A 172 -1.52 -11.91 -15.67
CA ASP A 172 -1.46 -13.32 -16.05
C ASP A 172 -2.72 -14.05 -15.61
N GLY A 173 -3.28 -13.71 -14.43
CA GLY A 173 -4.55 -14.25 -13.93
C GLY A 173 -5.73 -13.94 -14.86
N LYS A 174 -5.82 -12.68 -15.35
CA LYS A 174 -6.80 -12.32 -16.40
C LYS A 174 -6.59 -13.15 -17.66
N THR A 175 -5.36 -13.24 -18.14
CA THR A 175 -5.04 -14.00 -19.37
C THR A 175 -5.39 -15.47 -19.23
N ALA A 176 -5.06 -16.10 -18.09
CA ALA A 176 -5.40 -17.50 -17.80
C ALA A 176 -6.92 -17.74 -17.78
N LEU A 177 -7.69 -16.79 -17.22
CA LEU A 177 -9.15 -16.88 -17.25
C LEU A 177 -9.69 -16.87 -18.69
N ILE A 178 -9.26 -15.90 -19.50
CA ILE A 178 -9.74 -15.74 -20.87
C ILE A 178 -9.37 -16.92 -21.75
N ARG A 179 -8.22 -17.56 -21.52
CA ARG A 179 -7.78 -18.78 -22.23
C ARG A 179 -8.47 -20.05 -21.73
N GLY A 180 -9.16 -20.01 -20.58
CA GLY A 180 -9.76 -21.20 -19.96
C GLY A 180 -8.75 -22.06 -19.19
N ASP A 181 -7.55 -21.56 -18.91
CA ASP A 181 -6.55 -22.24 -18.09
C ASP A 181 -6.97 -22.30 -16.61
N VAL A 182 -7.87 -21.37 -16.19
CA VAL A 182 -8.53 -21.36 -14.89
C VAL A 182 -10.04 -21.15 -15.05
N ASP A 183 -10.82 -21.55 -14.06
CA ASP A 183 -12.29 -21.49 -14.08
C ASP A 183 -12.81 -20.13 -13.54
N ALA A 184 -12.04 -19.51 -12.65
CA ALA A 184 -12.33 -18.21 -12.07
C ALA A 184 -11.03 -17.45 -11.74
N TRP A 185 -11.18 -16.17 -11.48
CA TRP A 185 -10.07 -15.28 -11.11
C TRP A 185 -10.51 -14.30 -10.03
N ALA A 186 -9.69 -14.11 -9.00
CA ALA A 186 -9.81 -13.01 -8.07
C ALA A 186 -9.23 -11.75 -8.74
N GLY A 187 -10.13 -10.95 -9.33
CA GLY A 187 -9.80 -9.86 -10.24
C GLY A 187 -9.30 -8.61 -9.54
N LEU A 188 -8.54 -7.81 -10.29
CA LEU A 188 -8.12 -6.46 -9.91
C LEU A 188 -8.29 -5.50 -11.09
N ASP A 189 -8.83 -4.30 -10.84
CA ASP A 189 -8.87 -3.22 -11.82
C ASP A 189 -7.45 -2.63 -12.10
N PRO A 190 -7.22 -2.16 -13.33
CA PRO A 190 -8.12 -2.02 -14.49
C PRO A 190 -8.37 -3.31 -15.29
N MET A 191 -7.63 -4.37 -15.04
CA MET A 191 -7.71 -5.61 -15.82
C MET A 191 -9.08 -6.30 -15.67
N MET A 192 -9.73 -6.12 -14.52
CA MET A 192 -11.09 -6.64 -14.28
C MET A 192 -12.13 -5.90 -15.15
N ALA A 193 -12.08 -4.57 -15.21
CA ALA A 193 -12.92 -3.78 -16.09
C ALA A 193 -12.67 -4.11 -17.57
N GLN A 194 -11.42 -4.36 -17.95
CA GLN A 194 -11.07 -4.79 -19.29
C GLN A 194 -11.68 -6.15 -19.62
N ALA A 195 -11.53 -7.15 -18.74
CA ALA A 195 -12.12 -8.46 -18.96
C ALA A 195 -13.65 -8.40 -19.08
N GLU A 196 -14.30 -7.59 -18.24
CA GLU A 196 -15.76 -7.39 -18.29
C GLU A 196 -16.23 -6.76 -19.62
N LEU A 197 -15.60 -5.66 -20.05
CA LEU A 197 -16.07 -4.87 -21.18
C LEU A 197 -15.60 -5.36 -22.55
N GLN A 198 -14.42 -5.98 -22.63
CA GLN A 198 -13.83 -6.44 -23.88
C GLN A 198 -14.01 -7.94 -24.13
N GLU A 199 -13.98 -8.76 -23.06
CA GLU A 199 -14.01 -10.22 -23.16
C GLU A 199 -15.37 -10.81 -22.69
N GLY A 200 -16.29 -9.96 -22.22
CA GLY A 200 -17.59 -10.37 -21.72
C GLY A 200 -17.55 -11.19 -20.44
N ALA A 201 -16.44 -11.11 -19.68
CA ALA A 201 -16.32 -11.78 -18.40
C ALA A 201 -17.38 -11.28 -17.42
N ARG A 202 -17.82 -12.17 -16.51
CA ARG A 202 -18.84 -11.86 -15.51
C ARG A 202 -18.22 -11.73 -14.12
N LEU A 203 -18.60 -10.66 -13.43
CA LEU A 203 -18.29 -10.48 -12.01
C LEU A 203 -19.40 -11.20 -11.21
N PHE A 204 -19.21 -12.48 -10.92
CA PHE A 204 -20.25 -13.29 -10.27
C PHE A 204 -20.36 -13.06 -8.75
N TYR A 205 -19.34 -12.46 -8.15
CA TYR A 205 -19.40 -12.02 -6.76
C TYR A 205 -18.70 -10.67 -6.61
N ARG A 206 -19.45 -9.71 -6.11
CA ARG A 206 -19.00 -8.35 -5.77
C ARG A 206 -19.40 -8.04 -4.32
N ASN A 207 -18.52 -7.36 -3.60
CA ASN A 207 -18.80 -6.85 -2.28
C ASN A 207 -17.89 -5.64 -2.03
N ARG A 208 -18.42 -4.43 -2.21
CA ARG A 208 -17.65 -3.19 -2.06
C ARG A 208 -17.04 -3.07 -0.67
N ASP A 209 -17.77 -3.44 0.37
CA ASP A 209 -17.34 -3.28 1.76
C ASP A 209 -16.30 -4.33 2.20
N ALA A 210 -16.13 -5.38 1.39
CA ALA A 210 -15.06 -6.36 1.58
C ALA A 210 -13.73 -5.94 0.93
N ASN A 211 -13.75 -4.92 0.05
CA ASN A 211 -12.52 -4.28 -0.43
C ASN A 211 -11.97 -3.40 0.69
N THR A 212 -10.66 -3.41 0.88
CA THR A 212 -10.02 -2.49 1.80
C THR A 212 -9.59 -1.20 1.08
N TRP A 213 -9.21 -0.20 1.84
CA TRP A 213 -8.84 1.10 1.32
C TRP A 213 -7.51 1.07 0.57
N GLY A 214 -7.35 1.95 -0.39
CA GLY A 214 -6.06 2.23 -1.00
C GLY A 214 -5.21 3.09 -0.07
N ILE A 215 -4.11 2.54 0.40
CA ILE A 215 -3.26 3.09 1.44
C ILE A 215 -1.85 3.33 0.91
N LEU A 216 -1.31 4.52 1.17
CA LEU A 216 0.11 4.79 1.02
C LEU A 216 0.83 4.39 2.30
N ASN A 217 1.85 3.57 2.17
CA ASN A 217 2.73 3.18 3.26
C ASN A 217 4.10 3.84 3.09
N VAL A 218 4.77 4.05 4.22
CA VAL A 218 6.17 4.47 4.29
C VAL A 218 6.97 3.43 5.05
N ARG A 219 8.22 3.22 4.67
CA ARG A 219 9.18 2.41 5.41
C ARG A 219 9.53 3.10 6.73
N GLU A 220 9.42 2.38 7.86
CA GLU A 220 9.65 2.96 9.20
C GLU A 220 11.01 3.64 9.37
N PRO A 221 12.15 3.02 8.95
CA PRO A 221 13.44 3.68 9.05
C PRO A 221 13.47 5.03 8.31
N PHE A 222 12.90 5.08 7.08
CA PHE A 222 12.83 6.33 6.33
C PHE A 222 12.00 7.40 7.05
N ALA A 223 10.85 7.00 7.60
CA ALA A 223 9.96 7.91 8.32
C ALA A 223 10.59 8.46 9.61
N GLN A 224 11.34 7.64 10.32
CA GLN A 224 12.07 8.04 11.53
C GLN A 224 13.22 9.00 11.22
N GLU A 225 13.97 8.72 10.16
CA GLU A 225 15.12 9.52 9.76
C GLU A 225 14.73 10.82 9.07
N ASN A 226 13.59 10.83 8.35
CA ASN A 226 13.17 11.91 7.46
C ASN A 226 11.70 12.34 7.64
N PRO A 227 11.23 12.63 8.85
CA PRO A 227 9.80 12.92 9.10
C PRO A 227 9.27 14.13 8.31
N ASP A 228 10.12 15.15 8.07
CA ASP A 228 9.73 16.33 7.30
C ASP A 228 9.57 16.04 5.81
N LEU A 229 10.41 15.16 5.26
CA LEU A 229 10.25 14.71 3.87
C LEU A 229 8.96 13.92 3.70
N VAL A 230 8.57 13.07 4.68
CA VAL A 230 7.29 12.36 4.67
C VAL A 230 6.13 13.34 4.62
N ARG A 231 6.11 14.39 5.46
CA ARG A 231 5.05 15.41 5.45
C ARG A 231 4.96 16.12 4.10
N ARG A 232 6.09 16.46 3.50
CA ARG A 232 6.15 17.10 2.18
C ARG A 232 5.63 16.18 1.07
N VAL A 233 6.03 14.90 1.07
CA VAL A 233 5.48 13.91 0.13
C VAL A 233 3.96 13.83 0.27
N LEU A 234 3.41 13.80 1.49
CA LEU A 234 1.96 13.76 1.70
C LEU A 234 1.26 15.04 1.24
N ALA A 235 1.89 16.21 1.42
CA ALA A 235 1.33 17.46 0.91
C ALA A 235 1.20 17.47 -0.61
N VAL A 236 2.21 16.95 -1.31
CA VAL A 236 2.20 16.81 -2.78
C VAL A 236 1.22 15.73 -3.24
N TYR A 237 1.07 14.64 -2.48
CA TYR A 237 0.04 13.63 -2.73
C TYR A 237 -1.37 14.23 -2.64
N GLU A 238 -1.61 15.07 -1.65
CA GLU A 238 -2.90 15.77 -1.48
C GLU A 238 -3.17 16.77 -2.61
N GLU A 239 -2.14 17.46 -3.10
CA GLU A 239 -2.24 18.30 -4.29
C GLU A 239 -2.67 17.49 -5.52
N ALA A 240 -1.99 16.36 -5.77
CA ALA A 240 -2.33 15.46 -6.89
C ALA A 240 -3.74 14.87 -6.77
N ARG A 241 -4.17 14.52 -5.55
CA ARG A 241 -5.53 14.04 -5.30
C ARG A 241 -6.58 15.12 -5.60
N LYS A 242 -6.39 16.34 -5.10
CA LYS A 242 -7.27 17.49 -5.38
C LYS A 242 -7.32 17.81 -6.87
N PHE A 243 -6.16 17.77 -7.53
CA PHE A 243 -6.08 17.93 -8.98
C PHE A 243 -6.91 16.85 -9.69
N SER A 244 -6.78 15.58 -9.31
CA SER A 244 -7.50 14.46 -9.89
C SER A 244 -9.02 14.60 -9.77
N LEU A 245 -9.50 15.07 -8.62
CA LEU A 245 -10.92 15.35 -8.38
C LEU A 245 -11.45 16.51 -9.22
N ALA A 246 -10.67 17.58 -9.37
CA ALA A 246 -11.09 18.78 -10.09
C ALA A 246 -10.95 18.63 -11.62
N ASN A 247 -10.12 17.71 -12.12
CA ASN A 247 -9.73 17.60 -13.52
C ASN A 247 -9.85 16.17 -14.03
N TYR A 248 -11.06 15.62 -13.99
CA TYR A 248 -11.32 14.22 -14.37
C TYR A 248 -10.82 13.88 -15.78
N ASP A 249 -11.05 14.73 -16.77
CA ASP A 249 -10.65 14.45 -18.16
C ASP A 249 -9.11 14.36 -18.30
N GLU A 250 -8.39 15.17 -17.54
CA GLU A 250 -6.92 15.10 -17.52
C GLU A 250 -6.41 13.84 -16.78
N LEU A 251 -7.04 13.46 -15.66
CA LEU A 251 -6.76 12.19 -14.99
C LEU A 251 -6.98 11.01 -15.95
N LYS A 252 -8.11 11.01 -16.67
CA LYS A 252 -8.43 9.98 -17.66
C LYS A 252 -7.39 9.96 -18.80
N ARG A 253 -7.01 11.12 -19.32
CA ARG A 253 -5.97 11.24 -20.37
C ARG A 253 -4.63 10.64 -19.89
N ILE A 254 -4.19 10.98 -18.68
CA ILE A 254 -2.96 10.44 -18.06
C ILE A 254 -3.06 8.91 -17.95
N PHE A 255 -4.21 8.43 -17.49
CA PHE A 255 -4.43 7.00 -17.31
C PHE A 255 -4.39 6.24 -18.64
N ILE A 256 -5.07 6.75 -19.68
CA ILE A 256 -5.06 6.16 -21.03
C ILE A 256 -3.63 6.15 -21.60
N ALA A 257 -2.90 7.26 -21.47
CA ALA A 257 -1.53 7.37 -21.97
C ALA A 257 -0.60 6.32 -21.35
N ALA A 258 -0.73 6.08 -20.04
CA ALA A 258 0.10 5.14 -19.30
C ALA A 258 -0.29 3.67 -19.53
N THR A 259 -1.58 3.37 -19.70
CA THR A 259 -2.09 1.99 -19.78
C THR A 259 -2.44 1.54 -21.19
N ARG A 260 -2.68 2.47 -22.10
CA ARG A 260 -3.21 2.24 -23.45
C ARG A 260 -4.57 1.50 -23.47
N LEU A 261 -5.30 1.57 -22.38
CA LEU A 261 -6.62 0.98 -22.27
C LEU A 261 -7.66 1.86 -22.98
N PRO A 262 -8.73 1.27 -23.55
CA PRO A 262 -9.84 2.01 -24.11
C PRO A 262 -10.53 2.91 -23.08
N GLU A 263 -11.08 4.02 -23.56
CA GLU A 263 -11.72 5.05 -22.72
C GLU A 263 -12.83 4.48 -21.81
N ASN A 264 -13.67 3.59 -22.34
CA ASN A 264 -14.77 2.97 -21.59
C ASN A 264 -14.25 2.07 -20.43
N VAL A 265 -13.10 1.43 -20.59
CA VAL A 265 -12.46 0.65 -19.53
C VAL A 265 -11.91 1.56 -18.42
N VAL A 266 -11.28 2.66 -18.84
CA VAL A 266 -10.76 3.68 -17.91
C VAL A 266 -11.91 4.38 -17.15
N ASP A 267 -12.98 4.77 -17.83
CA ASP A 267 -14.17 5.33 -17.20
C ASP A 267 -14.80 4.34 -16.20
N LYS A 268 -14.85 3.06 -16.54
CA LYS A 268 -15.37 2.00 -15.65
C LYS A 268 -14.59 1.94 -14.33
N GLN A 269 -13.26 1.99 -14.39
CA GLN A 269 -12.42 2.01 -13.18
C GLN A 269 -12.56 3.34 -12.45
N LEU A 270 -12.35 4.47 -13.12
CA LEU A 270 -12.19 5.76 -12.46
C LEU A 270 -13.50 6.35 -11.93
N LYS A 271 -14.62 6.21 -12.68
CA LYS A 271 -15.93 6.76 -12.27
C LYS A 271 -16.73 5.81 -11.42
N ASP A 272 -16.79 4.52 -11.82
CA ASP A 272 -17.72 3.59 -11.19
C ASP A 272 -17.11 2.92 -9.95
N ARG A 273 -15.76 2.77 -9.91
CA ARG A 273 -15.10 1.91 -8.95
C ARG A 273 -14.00 2.57 -8.14
N THR A 274 -13.77 3.88 -8.33
CA THR A 274 -12.72 4.61 -7.59
C THR A 274 -13.31 5.87 -6.97
N GLU A 275 -13.12 6.04 -5.67
CA GLU A 275 -13.49 7.22 -4.92
C GLU A 275 -12.24 7.87 -4.34
N LEU A 276 -12.00 9.15 -4.66
CA LEU A 276 -10.82 9.91 -4.26
C LEU A 276 -11.13 11.00 -3.21
N THR A 277 -12.32 10.99 -2.61
CA THR A 277 -12.75 12.03 -1.66
C THR A 277 -12.11 11.96 -0.30
N HIS A 278 -11.55 10.80 0.06
CA HIS A 278 -10.88 10.56 1.34
C HIS A 278 -9.37 10.72 1.20
N ASN A 279 -8.75 11.33 2.21
CA ASN A 279 -7.29 11.55 2.26
C ASN A 279 -6.67 11.25 3.62
N ARG A 280 -7.50 11.10 4.65
CA ARG A 280 -7.01 10.83 6.01
C ARG A 280 -7.18 9.36 6.36
N ILE A 281 -6.12 8.78 6.90
CA ILE A 281 -6.20 7.48 7.54
C ILE A 281 -6.73 7.68 8.97
N GLY A 282 -7.64 6.82 9.41
CA GLY A 282 -8.27 6.95 10.71
C GLY A 282 -9.21 5.78 11.04
N ALA A 283 -10.25 6.04 11.83
CA ALA A 283 -11.15 5.01 12.34
C ALA A 283 -11.80 4.14 11.25
N PRO A 284 -12.33 4.67 10.12
CA PRO A 284 -12.94 3.83 9.08
C PRO A 284 -11.95 2.83 8.45
N GLN A 285 -10.70 3.25 8.23
CA GLN A 285 -9.66 2.39 7.69
C GLN A 285 -9.22 1.35 8.72
N ARG A 286 -9.06 1.77 9.97
CA ARG A 286 -8.75 0.88 11.10
C ARG A 286 -9.78 -0.25 11.22
N GLU A 287 -11.07 0.09 11.21
CA GLU A 287 -12.17 -0.89 11.29
C GLU A 287 -12.15 -1.87 10.11
N SER A 288 -12.00 -1.37 8.87
CA SER A 288 -11.94 -2.19 7.67
C SER A 288 -10.74 -3.14 7.68
N ILE A 289 -9.55 -2.65 8.05
CA ILE A 289 -8.32 -3.44 8.12
C ILE A 289 -8.41 -4.48 9.24
N LEU A 290 -8.94 -4.11 10.41
CA LEU A 290 -9.16 -5.01 11.55
C LEU A 290 -10.13 -6.14 11.17
N ALA A 291 -11.26 -5.80 10.56
CA ALA A 291 -12.24 -6.80 10.12
C ALA A 291 -11.64 -7.80 9.11
N ALA A 292 -10.83 -7.32 8.16
CA ALA A 292 -10.11 -8.19 7.24
C ALA A 292 -9.10 -9.09 7.96
N GLY A 293 -8.33 -8.54 8.91
CA GLY A 293 -7.35 -9.29 9.68
C GLY A 293 -7.96 -10.38 10.56
N LEU A 294 -9.08 -10.08 11.23
CA LEU A 294 -9.81 -11.06 12.03
C LEU A 294 -10.41 -12.19 11.17
N ALA A 295 -10.94 -11.86 9.99
CA ALA A 295 -11.41 -12.87 9.04
C ALA A 295 -10.26 -13.78 8.57
N LEU A 296 -9.08 -13.22 8.26
CA LEU A 296 -7.90 -14.00 7.92
C LEU A 296 -7.41 -14.89 9.07
N GLN A 297 -7.53 -14.42 10.31
CA GLN A 297 -7.20 -15.21 11.49
C GLN A 297 -8.16 -16.39 11.66
N GLN A 298 -9.46 -16.18 11.46
CA GLN A 298 -10.45 -17.26 11.45
C GLN A 298 -10.20 -18.28 10.32
N ALA A 299 -9.68 -17.81 9.15
CA ALA A 299 -9.30 -18.68 8.03
C ALA A 299 -8.00 -19.46 8.29
N GLY A 300 -7.27 -19.16 9.37
CA GLY A 300 -5.95 -19.75 9.62
C GLY A 300 -4.84 -19.20 8.73
N VAL A 301 -5.07 -18.11 8.01
CA VAL A 301 -4.05 -17.39 7.22
C VAL A 301 -3.18 -16.54 8.14
N VAL A 302 -3.78 -15.90 9.15
CA VAL A 302 -3.08 -15.21 10.22
C VAL A 302 -3.05 -16.13 11.44
N PRO A 303 -1.89 -16.35 12.10
CA PRO A 303 -1.80 -17.22 13.28
C PRO A 303 -2.71 -16.76 14.43
N ALA A 304 -3.31 -17.71 15.13
CA ALA A 304 -4.29 -17.44 16.19
C ALA A 304 -3.72 -16.64 17.38
N ASN A 305 -2.42 -16.71 17.61
CA ASN A 305 -1.72 -16.00 18.68
C ASN A 305 -1.37 -14.53 18.35
N VAL A 306 -1.66 -14.06 17.14
CA VAL A 306 -1.43 -12.67 16.74
C VAL A 306 -2.50 -11.77 17.33
N ALA A 307 -2.11 -10.72 18.06
CA ALA A 307 -3.01 -9.68 18.54
C ALA A 307 -3.33 -8.69 17.40
N VAL A 308 -4.21 -9.08 16.49
CA VAL A 308 -4.51 -8.35 15.23
C VAL A 308 -4.79 -6.88 15.47
N ALA A 309 -5.59 -6.55 16.50
CA ALA A 309 -5.93 -5.15 16.82
C ALA A 309 -4.68 -4.32 17.16
N ALA A 310 -3.77 -4.87 17.96
CA ALA A 310 -2.53 -4.19 18.31
C ALA A 310 -1.60 -3.96 17.10
N VAL A 311 -1.58 -4.92 16.16
CA VAL A 311 -0.80 -4.75 14.92
C VAL A 311 -1.44 -3.69 14.02
N VAL A 312 -2.78 -3.59 13.95
CA VAL A 312 -3.47 -2.53 13.21
C VAL A 312 -3.17 -1.16 13.83
N ASP A 313 -3.16 -1.05 15.16
CA ASP A 313 -2.83 0.19 15.85
C ASP A 313 -1.37 0.60 15.63
N ASP A 314 -0.45 -0.35 15.59
CA ASP A 314 0.96 -0.09 15.25
C ASP A 314 1.15 0.21 13.75
N LEU A 315 0.35 -0.35 12.88
CA LEU A 315 0.45 -0.11 11.43
C LEU A 315 0.04 1.30 11.04
N ILE A 316 -1.05 1.83 11.63
CA ILE A 316 -1.61 3.13 11.26
C ILE A 316 -0.87 4.26 11.96
N ASP A 317 -0.44 5.25 11.18
CA ASP A 317 0.24 6.45 11.69
C ASP A 317 -0.30 7.70 10.96
N ASP A 318 -1.05 8.54 11.68
CA ASP A 318 -1.64 9.77 11.13
C ASP A 318 -0.88 11.06 11.51
N HIS A 319 0.26 10.94 12.22
CA HIS A 319 1.05 12.08 12.71
C HIS A 319 1.67 12.93 11.61
N PHE A 320 1.81 12.38 10.40
CA PHE A 320 2.37 13.10 9.26
C PHE A 320 1.34 13.95 8.53
N LEU A 321 0.05 13.76 8.80
CA LEU A 321 -1.02 14.51 8.16
C LEU A 321 -1.16 15.90 8.81
N PRO A 322 -1.47 16.94 8.02
CA PRO A 322 -1.75 18.26 8.60
C PRO A 322 -2.90 18.18 9.60
N VAL A 323 -2.78 18.94 10.69
CA VAL A 323 -3.86 19.06 11.67
C VAL A 323 -5.10 19.61 10.94
N SER A 324 -6.25 18.97 11.09
CA SER A 324 -7.51 19.48 10.54
C SER A 324 -7.87 20.75 11.29
N ASN A 325 -7.90 21.87 10.58
CA ASN A 325 -8.51 23.10 11.11
C ASN A 325 -10.02 22.96 11.15
#